data_0a046c9c69b53ee7b229449fae723573
#
_entry.id   0a046c9c69b53ee7b229449fae723573
#
_cell.length_a   1.000
_cell.length_b   1.000
_cell.length_c   1.000
_cell.angle_alpha   90.00
_cell.angle_beta   90.00
_cell.angle_gamma   90.00
#
_symmetry.space_group_name_H-M   'P 1'
#
loop_
_entity.id
_entity.type
_entity.pdbx_description
1 polymer ?
#
loop_
_entity_poly.entity_id
_entity_poly.type
_entity_poly.pdbx_seq_one_letter_code
_entity_poly.pdbx_strand_id
1 'polypeptide(L)'
;MIVELLCGVTQLAVLAIIARVVLSWFPIGPTSPFAPIARVIFQLTETMLGPVRRALPLAGPLDLSPIVVILFLQIVVQRLILGC
;
A
#
# COMPACT_ATOMS: atom_id res chain seq x y z
N MET A 1 5.30 23.12 6.16
CA MET A 1 5.70 22.14 7.16
C MET A 1 4.74 20.94 7.22
N ILE A 2 3.47 21.19 7.50
CA ILE A 2 2.48 20.11 7.58
C ILE A 2 2.33 19.42 6.24
N VAL A 3 2.28 20.19 5.14
CA VAL A 3 2.14 19.63 3.80
C VAL A 3 3.33 18.74 3.47
N GLU A 4 4.55 19.18 3.80
CA GLU A 4 5.74 18.38 3.55
C GLU A 4 5.73 17.08 4.35
N LEU A 5 5.28 17.15 5.59
CA LEU A 5 5.14 15.96 6.43
C LEU A 5 4.13 14.99 5.84
N LEU A 6 2.97 15.51 5.42
CA LEU A 6 1.93 14.68 4.82
C LEU A 6 2.37 14.09 3.49
N CYS A 7 3.12 14.84 2.69
CA CYS A 7 3.69 14.30 1.44
C CYS A 7 4.64 13.15 1.73
N GLY A 8 5.50 13.31 2.75
CA GLY A 8 6.42 12.25 3.14
C GLY A 8 5.69 11.01 3.63
N VAL A 9 4.67 11.19 4.47
CA VAL A 9 3.87 10.06 4.97
C VAL A 9 3.17 9.35 3.83
N THR A 10 2.59 10.11 2.89
CA THR A 10 1.92 9.53 1.74
C THR A 10 2.90 8.76 0.88
N GLN A 11 4.10 9.30 0.66
CA GLN A 11 5.13 8.62 -0.11
C GLN A 11 5.56 7.32 0.56
N LEU A 12 5.72 7.33 1.88
CA LEU A 12 6.04 6.11 2.62
C LEU A 12 4.94 5.08 2.50
N ALA A 13 3.68 5.51 2.52
CA ALA A 13 2.54 4.61 2.32
C ALA A 13 2.59 3.96 0.94
N VAL A 14 2.87 4.74 -0.10
CA VAL A 14 3.01 4.21 -1.47
C VAL A 14 4.12 3.19 -1.54
N LEU A 15 5.28 3.51 -0.95
CA LEU A 15 6.41 2.58 -0.94
C LEU A 15 6.10 1.31 -0.17
N ALA A 16 5.37 1.41 0.94
CA ALA A 16 4.96 0.24 1.72
C ALA A 16 4.04 -0.66 0.91
N ILE A 17 3.13 -0.09 0.15
CA ILE A 17 2.22 -0.86 -0.70
C ILE A 17 2.99 -1.55 -1.82
N ILE A 18 3.94 -0.86 -2.43
CA ILE A 18 4.80 -1.46 -3.46
C ILE A 18 5.59 -2.62 -2.87
N ALA A 19 6.16 -2.44 -1.68
CA ALA A 19 6.90 -3.50 -1.00
C ALA A 19 6.00 -4.71 -0.74
N ARG A 20 4.75 -4.46 -0.33
CA ARG A 20 3.80 -5.55 -0.12
C ARG A 20 3.56 -6.35 -1.40
N VAL A 21 3.38 -5.66 -2.52
CA VAL A 21 3.15 -6.33 -3.81
C VAL A 21 4.36 -7.17 -4.19
N VAL A 22 5.57 -6.61 -4.05
CA VAL A 22 6.79 -7.35 -4.35
C VAL A 22 6.94 -8.57 -3.45
N LEU A 23 6.69 -8.40 -2.15
CA LEU A 23 6.78 -9.51 -1.20
C LEU A 23 5.77 -10.61 -1.50
N SER A 24 4.61 -10.26 -2.05
CA SER A 24 3.60 -11.25 -2.38
C SER A 24 3.99 -12.11 -3.58
N TRP A 25 4.94 -11.65 -4.38
CA TRP A 25 5.46 -12.44 -5.51
C TRP A 25 6.47 -13.49 -5.07
N PHE A 26 7.03 -13.36 -3.87
CA PHE A 26 8.00 -14.29 -3.34
C PHE A 26 7.39 -15.08 -2.19
N PRO A 27 7.55 -16.43 -2.18
CA PRO A 27 7.03 -17.24 -1.10
C PRO A 27 7.90 -17.06 0.16
N ILE A 28 7.46 -16.19 1.07
CA ILE A 28 8.14 -15.99 2.34
C ILE A 28 7.49 -16.90 3.36
N GLY A 29 8.20 -17.99 3.71
CA GLY A 29 7.73 -18.93 4.71
C GLY A 29 7.87 -18.39 6.12
N PRO A 30 7.22 -19.05 7.10
CA PRO A 30 7.31 -18.61 8.50
C PRO A 30 8.71 -18.75 9.10
N THR A 31 9.59 -19.54 8.47
CA THR A 31 10.97 -19.70 8.91
C THR A 31 11.91 -18.70 8.27
N SER A 32 11.43 -17.89 7.32
CA SER A 32 12.27 -16.92 6.66
C SER A 32 12.67 -15.80 7.62
N PRO A 33 13.91 -15.28 7.55
CA PRO A 33 14.32 -14.14 8.38
C PRO A 33 13.54 -12.87 8.04
N PHE A 34 12.91 -12.80 6.87
CA PHE A 34 12.10 -11.65 6.46
C PHE A 34 10.65 -11.77 6.89
N ALA A 35 10.22 -12.90 7.45
CA ALA A 35 8.83 -13.10 7.83
C ALA A 35 8.30 -12.04 8.80
N PRO A 36 9.01 -11.64 9.86
CA PRO A 36 8.52 -10.58 10.75
C PRO A 36 8.33 -9.26 10.05
N ILE A 37 9.27 -8.89 9.18
CA ILE A 37 9.20 -7.64 8.43
C ILE A 37 8.03 -7.67 7.45
N ALA A 38 7.87 -8.77 6.73
CA ALA A 38 6.76 -8.93 5.80
C ALA A 38 5.41 -8.85 6.52
N ARG A 39 5.33 -9.45 7.71
CA ARG A 39 4.09 -9.42 8.49
C ARG A 39 3.71 -8.00 8.88
N VAL A 40 4.68 -7.19 9.31
CA VAL A 40 4.42 -5.79 9.66
C VAL A 40 3.95 -5.02 8.44
N ILE A 41 4.62 -5.19 7.30
CA ILE A 41 4.24 -4.51 6.07
C ILE A 41 2.82 -4.91 5.66
N PHE A 42 2.49 -6.20 5.71
CA PHE A 42 1.15 -6.66 5.36
C PHE A 42 0.08 -6.10 6.30
N GLN A 43 0.36 -6.03 7.59
CA GLN A 43 -0.59 -5.48 8.55
C GLN A 43 -0.82 -4.00 8.35
N LEU A 44 0.24 -3.23 8.14
CA LEU A 44 0.13 -1.80 7.93
C LEU A 44 -0.62 -1.48 6.63
N THR A 45 -0.29 -2.17 5.56
CA THR A 45 -0.94 -1.93 4.27
C THR A 45 -2.36 -2.46 4.24
N GLU A 46 -2.68 -3.51 4.99
CA GLU A 46 -4.04 -4.05 5.04
C GLU A 46 -5.02 -3.03 5.62
N THR A 47 -4.58 -2.18 6.53
CA THR A 47 -5.38 -1.12 7.08
C THR A 47 -5.86 -0.17 5.97
N MET A 48 -5.01 0.08 4.97
CA MET A 48 -5.36 0.93 3.84
C MET A 48 -6.09 0.17 2.73
N LEU A 49 -5.67 -1.06 2.48
CA LEU A 49 -6.18 -1.86 1.36
C LEU A 49 -7.52 -2.55 1.67
N GLY A 50 -7.79 -2.83 2.93
CA GLY A 50 -9.02 -3.53 3.32
C GLY A 50 -10.30 -2.84 2.86
N PRO A 51 -10.49 -1.55 3.19
CA PRO A 51 -11.67 -0.82 2.75
C PRO A 51 -11.80 -0.74 1.22
N VAL A 52 -10.68 -0.54 0.52
CA VAL A 52 -10.68 -0.49 -0.94
C VAL A 52 -11.07 -1.84 -1.53
N ARG A 53 -10.52 -2.92 -0.97
CA ARG A 53 -10.84 -4.27 -1.42
C ARG A 53 -12.33 -4.58 -1.26
N ARG A 54 -12.93 -4.11 -0.17
CA ARG A 54 -14.37 -4.30 0.08
C ARG A 54 -15.21 -3.49 -0.89
N ALA A 55 -14.72 -2.34 -1.33
CA ALA A 55 -15.41 -1.48 -2.29
C ALA A 55 -15.29 -1.98 -3.73
N LEU A 56 -14.36 -2.91 -4.00
CA LEU A 56 -14.10 -3.43 -5.34
C LEU A 56 -14.44 -4.92 -5.43
N PRO A 57 -15.74 -5.29 -5.41
CA PRO A 57 -16.13 -6.70 -5.43
C PRO A 57 -15.79 -7.40 -6.75
N LEU A 58 -15.54 -6.64 -7.81
CA LEU A 58 -15.26 -7.19 -9.14
C LEU A 58 -13.78 -7.50 -9.36
N ALA A 59 -12.93 -7.34 -8.35
CA ALA A 59 -11.51 -7.61 -8.49
C ALA A 59 -11.22 -9.08 -8.79
N GLY A 60 -12.11 -10.00 -8.41
CA GLY A 60 -11.98 -11.42 -8.72
C GLY A 60 -10.69 -12.00 -8.18
N PRO A 61 -10.05 -12.92 -8.97
CA PRO A 61 -8.80 -13.53 -8.53
C PRO A 61 -7.60 -12.56 -8.59
N LEU A 62 -7.73 -11.45 -9.31
CA LEU A 62 -6.68 -10.45 -9.41
C LEU A 62 -6.89 -9.38 -8.35
N ASP A 63 -5.89 -9.19 -7.49
CA ASP A 63 -5.96 -8.16 -6.47
C ASP A 63 -5.50 -6.84 -7.06
N LEU A 64 -6.45 -6.01 -7.48
CA LEU A 64 -6.17 -4.69 -8.03
C LEU A 64 -6.15 -3.59 -6.97
N SER A 65 -6.47 -3.93 -5.72
CA SER A 65 -6.52 -2.96 -4.64
C SER A 65 -5.23 -2.16 -4.47
N PRO A 66 -4.03 -2.79 -4.48
CA PRO A 66 -2.79 -2.03 -4.35
C PRO A 66 -2.63 -0.98 -5.45
N ILE A 67 -2.95 -1.33 -6.68
CA ILE A 67 -2.84 -0.41 -7.80
C ILE A 67 -3.78 0.78 -7.63
N VAL A 68 -5.02 0.51 -7.25
CA VAL A 68 -6.02 1.56 -7.04
C VAL A 68 -5.57 2.51 -5.92
N VAL A 69 -5.09 1.97 -4.81
CA VAL A 69 -4.64 2.78 -3.68
C VAL A 69 -3.43 3.62 -4.06
N ILE A 70 -2.47 3.04 -4.76
CA ILE A 70 -1.28 3.78 -5.21
C ILE A 70 -1.68 4.93 -6.12
N LEU A 71 -2.53 4.68 -7.10
CA LEU A 71 -2.99 5.73 -8.01
C LEU A 71 -3.76 6.80 -7.26
N PHE A 72 -4.62 6.42 -6.34
CA PHE A 72 -5.37 7.37 -5.53
C PHE A 72 -4.43 8.26 -4.72
N LEU A 73 -3.45 7.66 -4.03
CA LEU A 73 -2.52 8.43 -3.22
C LEU A 73 -1.67 9.36 -4.06
N GLN A 74 -1.18 8.90 -5.20
CA GLN A 74 -0.31 9.71 -6.04
C GLN A 74 -1.06 10.81 -6.78
N ILE A 75 -2.22 10.50 -7.32
CA ILE A 75 -2.94 11.46 -8.15
C ILE A 75 -3.79 12.39 -7.28
N VAL A 76 -4.60 11.83 -6.41
CA VAL A 76 -5.55 12.63 -5.62
C VAL A 76 -4.84 13.32 -4.47
N VAL A 77 -4.16 12.56 -3.63
CA VAL A 77 -3.60 13.11 -2.40
C VAL A 77 -2.38 13.97 -2.69
N GLN A 78 -1.41 13.45 -3.42
CA GLN A 78 -0.16 14.17 -3.63
C GLN A 78 -0.30 15.35 -4.58
N ARG A 79 -1.05 15.18 -5.67
CA ARG A 79 -1.13 16.23 -6.70
C ARG A 79 -2.28 17.20 -6.48
N LEU A 80 -3.47 16.69 -6.16
CA LEU A 80 -4.65 17.55 -6.05
C LEU A 80 -4.79 18.19 -4.67
N ILE A 81 -4.45 17.47 -3.62
CA ILE A 81 -4.62 17.98 -2.26
C ILE A 81 -3.35 18.62 -1.73
N LEU A 82 -2.23 17.89 -1.79
CA LEU A 82 -0.98 18.34 -1.18
C LEU A 82 -0.07 19.10 -2.13
N GLY A 83 -0.23 18.91 -3.43
CA GLY A 83 0.58 19.62 -4.42
C GLY A 83 1.99 19.07 -4.55
N CYS A 84 2.24 17.87 -4.07
CA CYS A 84 3.54 17.23 -4.24
C CYS A 84 3.44 16.01 -5.18
#